data_ff334e6ffc4f1a2a539048538935adea
#
_entry.id   ff334e6ffc4f1a2a539048538935adea
#
_cell.length_a   1.000
_cell.length_b   1.000
_cell.length_c   1.000
_cell.angle_alpha   90.00
_cell.angle_beta   90.00
_cell.angle_gamma   90.00
#
_symmetry.space_group_name_H-M   'P 1'
#
loop_
_entity.id
_entity.type
_entity.pdbx_description
1 polymer ?
#
loop_
_entity_poly.entity_id
_entity_poly.type
_entity_poly.pdbx_seq_one_letter_code
_entity_poly.pdbx_strand_id
1 'polypeptide(L)'
;ALERGAVVICDRFIDSTVAYQGFGRGINRASVDFVNELACQGTVPARTVFMTTGLDASVGLARATSRRKADRLELAGVDFHTRVAQGYADSAQRFPGRFRTVVTSRKKSDTARAVFAQIIDLFPTFDLSLVPFDSLDGKGGDA
;
A
#
# COMPACT_ATOMS: atom_id res chain seq x y z
N ALA A 1 -19.68 6.85 6.06
CA ALA A 1 -19.52 5.39 5.95
C ALA A 1 -19.07 4.80 7.30
N LEU A 2 -17.99 5.32 7.88
CA LEU A 2 -17.46 4.85 9.17
C LEU A 2 -18.47 4.94 10.30
N GLU A 3 -19.23 6.04 10.39
CA GLU A 3 -20.30 6.21 11.38
C GLU A 3 -21.40 5.13 11.30
N ARG A 4 -21.58 4.54 10.14
CA ARG A 4 -22.52 3.43 9.90
C ARG A 4 -21.89 2.05 10.13
N GLY A 5 -20.65 2.00 10.64
CA GLY A 5 -19.92 0.75 10.84
C GLY A 5 -19.41 0.10 9.56
N ALA A 6 -19.34 0.83 8.44
CA ALA A 6 -18.85 0.30 7.19
C ALA A 6 -17.31 0.21 7.19
N VAL A 7 -16.79 -0.85 6.61
CA VAL A 7 -15.36 -0.95 6.27
C VAL A 7 -15.08 -0.10 5.04
N VAL A 8 -14.10 0.79 5.16
CA VAL A 8 -13.64 1.65 4.07
C VAL A 8 -12.25 1.21 3.63
N ILE A 9 -12.11 0.86 2.37
CA ILE A 9 -10.81 0.56 1.73
C ILE A 9 -10.44 1.74 0.86
N CYS A 10 -9.26 2.31 1.10
CA CYS A 10 -8.76 3.45 0.34
C CYS A 10 -7.47 3.05 -0.39
N ASP A 11 -7.48 3.11 -1.72
CA ASP A 11 -6.26 2.91 -2.52
C ASP A 11 -5.43 4.19 -2.48
N ARG A 12 -4.36 4.14 -1.64
CA ARG A 12 -3.51 5.24 -1.24
C ARG A 12 -4.21 6.27 -0.36
N PHE A 13 -3.56 6.61 0.74
CA PHE A 13 -4.02 7.61 1.70
C PHE A 13 -2.81 8.37 2.28
N ILE A 14 -2.87 8.83 3.53
CA ILE A 14 -1.88 9.70 4.18
C ILE A 14 -0.43 9.21 4.07
N ASP A 15 -0.19 7.90 4.19
CA ASP A 15 1.15 7.34 4.09
C ASP A 15 1.74 7.51 2.68
N SER A 16 0.88 7.46 1.65
CA SER A 16 1.31 7.77 0.28
C SER A 16 1.66 9.24 0.11
N THR A 17 0.94 10.16 0.74
CA THR A 17 1.29 11.59 0.71
C THR A 17 2.67 11.82 1.32
N VAL A 18 2.96 11.19 2.46
CA VAL A 18 4.28 11.24 3.09
C VAL A 18 5.36 10.70 2.15
N ALA A 19 5.15 9.51 1.58
CA ALA A 19 6.13 8.86 0.72
C ALA A 19 6.39 9.64 -0.57
N TYR A 20 5.34 10.07 -1.27
CA TYR A 20 5.47 10.70 -2.59
C TYR A 20 5.82 12.17 -2.50
N GLN A 21 5.13 12.96 -1.66
CA GLN A 21 5.35 14.40 -1.55
C GLN A 21 6.50 14.73 -0.59
N GLY A 22 6.56 14.05 0.55
CA GLY A 22 7.65 14.24 1.53
C GLY A 22 8.97 13.73 0.99
N PHE A 23 9.12 12.42 0.89
CA PHE A 23 10.38 11.80 0.49
C PHE A 23 10.65 11.92 -1.01
N GLY A 24 9.70 11.58 -1.85
CA GLY A 24 9.86 11.58 -3.30
C GLY A 24 10.19 12.97 -3.85
N ARG A 25 9.41 13.98 -3.49
CA ARG A 25 9.55 15.37 -3.99
C ARG A 25 10.30 16.31 -3.04
N GLY A 26 10.66 15.85 -1.85
CA GLY A 26 11.44 16.62 -0.88
C GLY A 26 10.66 17.74 -0.19
N ILE A 27 9.32 17.65 -0.14
CA ILE A 27 8.53 18.62 0.61
C ILE A 27 8.79 18.40 2.11
N ASN A 28 8.95 19.51 2.84
CA ASN A 28 9.21 19.47 4.27
C ASN A 28 8.20 18.58 5.00
N ARG A 29 8.71 17.67 5.85
CA ARG A 29 7.90 16.67 6.53
C ARG A 29 6.80 17.28 7.40
N ALA A 30 7.11 18.33 8.16
CA ALA A 30 6.13 18.99 9.03
C ALA A 30 4.97 19.60 8.20
N SER A 31 5.28 20.13 7.02
CA SER A 31 4.26 20.66 6.10
C SER A 31 3.35 19.55 5.57
N VAL A 32 3.92 18.38 5.22
CA VAL A 32 3.15 17.23 4.76
C VAL A 32 2.25 16.69 5.89
N ASP A 33 2.80 16.55 7.09
CA ASP A 33 2.06 16.06 8.25
C ASP A 33 0.90 17.01 8.60
N PHE A 34 1.14 18.34 8.60
CA PHE A 34 0.11 19.34 8.83
C PHE A 34 -1.04 19.27 7.81
N VAL A 35 -0.71 19.15 6.52
CA VAL A 35 -1.73 19.04 5.47
C VAL A 35 -2.53 17.75 5.60
N ASN A 36 -1.87 16.64 5.92
CA ASN A 36 -2.55 15.37 6.18
C ASN A 36 -3.50 15.47 7.37
N GLU A 37 -3.07 16.07 8.47
CA GLU A 37 -3.90 16.27 9.67
C GLU A 37 -5.14 17.11 9.35
N LEU A 38 -4.94 18.24 8.66
CA LEU A 38 -6.02 19.12 8.25
C LEU A 38 -7.03 18.42 7.32
N ALA A 39 -6.53 17.65 6.34
CA ALA A 39 -7.37 16.97 5.35
C ALA A 39 -8.17 15.80 5.98
N CYS A 40 -7.57 15.10 6.92
CA CYS A 40 -8.17 13.88 7.50
C CYS A 40 -9.12 14.15 8.66
N GLN A 41 -9.03 15.32 9.29
CA GLN A 41 -9.91 15.72 10.40
C GLN A 41 -10.05 14.61 11.47
N GLY A 42 -8.91 14.03 11.86
CA GLY A 42 -8.86 12.94 12.85
C GLY A 42 -9.15 11.53 12.31
N THR A 43 -9.50 11.38 11.02
CA THR A 43 -9.68 10.05 10.42
C THR A 43 -8.32 9.44 10.11
N VAL A 44 -7.92 8.42 10.86
CA VAL A 44 -6.66 7.69 10.70
C VAL A 44 -6.96 6.24 10.31
N PRO A 45 -6.24 5.64 9.33
CA PRO A 45 -6.42 4.24 8.99
C PRO A 45 -6.16 3.32 10.18
N ALA A 46 -7.09 2.41 10.47
CA ALA A 46 -6.86 1.35 11.46
C ALA A 46 -5.71 0.42 11.02
N ARG A 47 -5.56 0.22 9.71
CA ARG A 47 -4.48 -0.57 9.12
C ARG A 47 -4.06 0.02 7.77
N THR A 48 -2.75 0.09 7.54
CA THR A 48 -2.15 0.35 6.23
C THR A 48 -1.38 -0.89 5.80
N VAL A 49 -1.75 -1.49 4.68
CA VAL A 49 -1.01 -2.61 4.08
C VAL A 49 -0.19 -2.08 2.91
N PHE A 50 1.11 -2.09 3.06
CA PHE A 50 2.05 -1.71 2.02
C PHE A 50 2.53 -2.95 1.27
N MET A 51 2.12 -3.08 0.02
CA MET A 51 2.55 -4.18 -0.85
C MET A 51 3.81 -3.80 -1.59
N THR A 52 4.85 -4.63 -1.50
CA THR A 52 6.14 -4.42 -2.14
C THR A 52 6.61 -5.68 -2.86
N THR A 53 7.48 -5.50 -3.85
CA THR A 53 8.18 -6.63 -4.52
C THR A 53 9.45 -7.07 -3.79
N GLY A 54 9.76 -6.44 -2.68
CA GLY A 54 11.01 -6.61 -1.93
C GLY A 54 11.82 -5.31 -1.86
N LEU A 55 13.11 -5.43 -1.59
CA LEU A 55 13.98 -4.26 -1.36
C LEU A 55 14.39 -3.52 -2.64
N ASP A 56 14.20 -4.13 -3.82
CA ASP A 56 14.63 -3.53 -5.10
C ASP A 56 13.49 -2.75 -5.76
N ALA A 57 13.58 -1.42 -5.68
CA ALA A 57 12.63 -0.50 -6.30
C ALA A 57 12.59 -0.65 -7.83
N SER A 58 13.68 -1.12 -8.47
CA SER A 58 13.77 -1.32 -9.92
C SER A 58 12.88 -2.46 -10.39
N VAL A 59 12.75 -3.53 -9.60
CA VAL A 59 11.86 -4.67 -9.88
C VAL A 59 10.40 -4.24 -9.81
N GLY A 60 10.06 -3.40 -8.83
CA GLY A 60 8.70 -2.84 -8.69
C GLY A 60 8.34 -1.97 -9.89
N LEU A 61 9.25 -1.09 -10.30
CA LEU A 61 9.07 -0.21 -11.45
C LEU A 61 8.96 -1.01 -12.76
N ALA A 62 9.83 -2.00 -12.98
CA ALA A 62 9.79 -2.85 -14.17
C ALA A 62 8.46 -3.63 -14.29
N ARG A 63 7.90 -4.10 -13.18
CA ARG A 63 6.59 -4.76 -13.16
C ARG A 63 5.43 -3.80 -13.43
N ALA A 64 5.49 -2.58 -12.91
CA ALA A 64 4.46 -1.57 -13.14
C ALA A 64 4.43 -1.15 -14.61
N THR A 65 5.59 -0.89 -15.22
CA THR A 65 5.71 -0.40 -16.60
C THR A 65 5.50 -1.47 -17.66
N SER A 66 5.64 -2.76 -17.33
CA SER A 66 5.49 -3.87 -18.30
C SER A 66 4.05 -4.12 -18.77
N ARG A 67 3.04 -3.62 -18.06
CA ARG A 67 1.62 -3.93 -18.31
C ARG A 67 0.77 -2.79 -18.83
N ARG A 68 1.26 -1.54 -18.81
CA ARG A 68 0.52 -0.33 -19.23
C ARG A 68 1.49 0.73 -19.74
N LYS A 69 0.99 1.73 -20.52
CA LYS A 69 1.74 2.97 -20.72
C LYS A 69 2.08 3.56 -19.34
N ALA A 70 3.38 3.77 -19.08
CA ALA A 70 3.86 4.37 -17.84
C ALA A 70 3.15 5.71 -17.58
N ASP A 71 2.63 5.89 -16.39
CA ASP A 71 2.04 7.16 -15.98
C ASP A 71 3.14 8.17 -15.58
N ARG A 72 2.73 9.44 -15.27
CA ARG A 72 3.68 10.50 -14.90
C ARG A 72 4.50 10.16 -13.65
N LEU A 73 3.97 9.33 -12.75
CA LEU A 73 4.67 8.92 -11.53
C LEU A 73 5.67 7.81 -11.83
N GLU A 74 5.33 6.89 -12.71
CA GLU A 74 6.23 5.80 -13.17
C GLU A 74 7.40 6.34 -13.99
N LEU A 75 7.23 7.47 -14.69
CA LEU A 75 8.28 8.15 -15.46
C LEU A 75 9.25 9.00 -14.61
N ALA A 76 9.00 9.15 -13.31
CA ALA A 76 9.80 10.04 -12.44
C ALA A 76 11.22 9.53 -12.12
N GLY A 77 11.58 8.34 -12.62
CA GLY A 77 12.94 7.79 -12.51
C GLY A 77 13.19 6.97 -11.23
N VAL A 78 14.28 6.19 -11.27
CA VAL A 78 14.65 5.24 -10.19
C VAL A 78 14.90 5.95 -8.87
N ASP A 79 15.58 7.11 -8.88
CA ASP A 79 15.91 7.86 -7.65
C ASP A 79 14.67 8.33 -6.92
N PHE A 80 13.65 8.78 -7.66
CA PHE A 80 12.38 9.18 -7.08
C PHE A 80 11.70 8.00 -6.39
N HIS A 81 11.62 6.84 -7.06
CA HIS A 81 11.00 5.65 -6.51
C HIS A 81 11.77 5.08 -5.31
N THR A 82 13.10 5.20 -5.32
CA THR A 82 13.93 4.84 -4.16
C THR A 82 13.59 5.71 -2.95
N ARG A 83 13.48 7.03 -3.12
CA ARG A 83 13.06 7.92 -2.04
C ARG A 83 11.63 7.63 -1.57
N VAL A 84 10.71 7.34 -2.49
CA VAL A 84 9.33 6.92 -2.13
C VAL A 84 9.35 5.64 -1.28
N ALA A 85 10.15 4.64 -1.64
CA ALA A 85 10.31 3.43 -0.86
C ALA A 85 10.86 3.71 0.56
N GLN A 86 11.82 4.63 0.69
CA GLN A 86 12.33 5.11 1.98
C GLN A 86 11.21 5.75 2.82
N GLY A 87 10.31 6.53 2.19
CA GLY A 87 9.17 7.14 2.86
C GLY A 87 8.18 6.10 3.43
N TYR A 88 7.94 5.02 2.72
CA TYR A 88 7.14 3.92 3.25
C TYR A 88 7.86 3.16 4.37
N ALA A 89 9.18 2.97 4.28
CA ALA A 89 9.98 2.38 5.34
C ALA A 89 9.96 3.23 6.62
N ASP A 90 10.07 4.56 6.50
CA ASP A 90 9.91 5.50 7.61
C ASP A 90 8.53 5.37 8.27
N SER A 91 7.47 5.31 7.47
CA SER A 91 6.10 5.12 7.98
C SER A 91 5.93 3.80 8.72
N ALA A 92 6.54 2.71 8.22
CA ALA A 92 6.51 1.40 8.87
C ALA A 92 7.21 1.43 10.25
N GLN A 93 8.34 2.13 10.36
CA GLN A 93 9.07 2.29 11.62
C GLN A 93 8.32 3.18 12.62
N ARG A 94 7.69 4.26 12.15
CA ARG A 94 6.97 5.20 13.01
C ARG A 94 5.64 4.66 13.53
N PHE A 95 4.97 3.85 12.72
CA PHE A 95 3.62 3.38 13.02
C PHE A 95 3.50 1.85 12.98
N PRO A 96 4.34 1.10 13.74
CA PRO A 96 4.38 -0.36 13.69
C PRO A 96 3.04 -1.01 14.12
N GLY A 97 2.24 -0.30 14.91
CA GLY A 97 0.91 -0.77 15.35
C GLY A 97 -0.11 -0.87 14.21
N ARG A 98 -0.06 0.03 13.22
CA ARG A 98 -1.02 0.07 12.11
C ARG A 98 -0.43 -0.24 10.74
N PHE A 99 0.87 -0.05 10.54
CA PHE A 99 1.52 -0.25 9.24
C PHE A 99 2.04 -1.68 9.11
N ARG A 100 1.71 -2.34 8.02
CA ARG A 100 2.13 -3.71 7.71
C ARG A 100 2.72 -3.78 6.31
N THR A 101 3.84 -4.44 6.18
CA THR A 101 4.49 -4.66 4.88
C THR A 101 4.23 -6.09 4.42
N VAL A 102 3.78 -6.24 3.18
CA VAL A 102 3.56 -7.54 2.52
C VAL A 102 4.42 -7.61 1.28
N VAL A 103 5.29 -8.61 1.21
CA VAL A 103 6.03 -8.91 -0.02
C VAL A 103 5.12 -9.69 -0.96
N THR A 104 4.93 -9.18 -2.18
CA THR A 104 4.05 -9.78 -3.17
C THR A 104 4.66 -11.03 -3.78
N SER A 105 3.87 -12.08 -3.92
CA SER A 105 4.21 -13.33 -4.62
C SER A 105 3.88 -13.25 -6.12
N ARG A 106 4.37 -14.25 -6.89
CA ARG A 106 3.94 -14.46 -8.29
C ARG A 106 2.47 -14.88 -8.35
N LYS A 107 2.03 -15.69 -7.40
CA LYS A 107 0.62 -16.09 -7.28
C LYS A 107 -0.17 -15.02 -6.56
N LYS A 108 -1.30 -14.65 -7.15
CA LYS A 108 -2.21 -13.66 -6.56
C LYS A 108 -2.85 -14.18 -5.27
N SER A 109 -3.17 -15.48 -5.23
CA SER A 109 -3.72 -16.14 -4.05
C SER A 109 -2.79 -16.03 -2.84
N ASP A 110 -1.48 -16.26 -3.03
CA ASP A 110 -0.49 -16.14 -1.94
C ASP A 110 -0.41 -14.70 -1.42
N THR A 111 -0.37 -13.72 -2.33
CA THR A 111 -0.37 -12.30 -1.94
C THR A 111 -1.64 -11.95 -1.19
N ALA A 112 -2.81 -12.39 -1.66
CA ALA A 112 -4.07 -12.15 -0.99
C ALA A 112 -4.12 -12.76 0.41
N ARG A 113 -3.68 -14.01 0.58
CA ARG A 113 -3.55 -14.66 1.89
C ARG A 113 -2.64 -13.86 2.83
N ALA A 114 -1.48 -13.41 2.33
CA ALA A 114 -0.55 -12.61 3.10
C ALA A 114 -1.15 -11.26 3.53
N VAL A 115 -1.93 -10.60 2.67
CA VAL A 115 -2.66 -9.37 3.00
C VAL A 115 -3.72 -9.63 4.07
N PHE A 116 -4.55 -10.67 3.88
CA PHE A 116 -5.58 -11.03 4.87
C PHE A 116 -5.00 -11.33 6.25
N ALA A 117 -3.86 -12.02 6.30
CA ALA A 117 -3.15 -12.29 7.56
C ALA A 117 -2.75 -11.01 8.33
N GLN A 118 -2.62 -9.87 7.64
CA GLN A 118 -2.26 -8.58 8.26
C GLN A 118 -3.47 -7.78 8.73
N ILE A 119 -4.68 -8.18 8.37
CA ILE A 119 -5.90 -7.41 8.69
C ILE A 119 -6.94 -8.21 9.45
N ILE A 120 -6.81 -9.54 9.54
CA ILE A 120 -7.84 -10.41 10.09
C ILE A 120 -8.16 -10.13 11.57
N ASP A 121 -7.18 -9.64 12.31
CA ASP A 121 -7.35 -9.24 13.70
C ASP A 121 -8.32 -8.07 13.89
N LEU A 122 -8.58 -7.29 12.83
CA LEU A 122 -9.60 -6.23 12.82
C LEU A 122 -11.03 -6.79 12.64
N PHE A 123 -11.15 -8.06 12.26
CA PHE A 123 -12.42 -8.71 11.94
C PHE A 123 -12.56 -10.06 12.67
N PRO A 124 -12.66 -10.06 13.99
CA PRO A 124 -12.59 -11.29 14.80
C PRO A 124 -13.70 -12.32 14.51
N THR A 125 -14.80 -11.88 13.91
CA THR A 125 -15.93 -12.77 13.54
C THR A 125 -15.91 -13.22 12.08
N PHE A 126 -14.89 -12.80 11.30
CA PHE A 126 -14.82 -13.14 9.88
C PHE A 126 -14.20 -14.53 9.67
N ASP A 127 -14.90 -15.38 8.92
CA ASP A 127 -14.42 -16.71 8.56
C ASP A 127 -13.61 -16.68 7.25
N LEU A 128 -12.30 -16.84 7.36
CA LEU A 128 -11.39 -16.88 6.22
C LEU A 128 -11.61 -18.08 5.29
N SER A 129 -12.24 -19.16 5.75
CA SER A 129 -12.53 -20.32 4.93
C SER A 129 -13.49 -20.01 3.78
N LEU A 130 -14.29 -18.94 3.93
CA LEU A 130 -15.24 -18.46 2.92
C LEU A 130 -14.56 -17.67 1.78
N VAL A 131 -13.28 -17.34 1.90
CA VAL A 131 -12.57 -16.57 0.87
C VAL A 131 -11.99 -17.50 -0.20
N PRO A 132 -12.45 -17.41 -1.45
CA PRO A 132 -11.99 -18.30 -2.52
C PRO A 132 -10.64 -17.83 -3.10
N PHE A 133 -9.58 -17.83 -2.28
CA PHE A 133 -8.26 -17.34 -2.68
C PHE A 133 -7.73 -17.98 -3.96
N ASP A 134 -7.91 -19.27 -4.13
CA ASP A 134 -7.35 -20.02 -5.25
C ASP A 134 -8.00 -19.63 -6.60
N SER A 135 -9.22 -19.07 -6.57
CA SER A 135 -9.88 -18.55 -7.77
C SER A 135 -9.16 -17.33 -8.38
N LEU A 136 -8.30 -16.66 -7.61
CA LEU A 136 -7.53 -15.51 -8.05
C LEU A 136 -6.41 -15.87 -9.05
N ASP A 137 -5.95 -17.12 -9.04
CA ASP A 137 -4.88 -17.60 -9.92
C ASP A 137 -5.40 -18.08 -11.28
N GLY A 138 -6.71 -18.41 -11.39
CA GLY A 138 -7.32 -19.04 -12.59
C GLY A 138 -7.73 -18.07 -13.71
N LYS A 139 -7.57 -16.75 -13.59
CA LYS A 139 -7.98 -15.75 -14.59
C LYS A 139 -6.81 -14.97 -15.22
N GLY A 140 -5.66 -15.58 -15.34
CA GLY A 140 -4.46 -14.91 -15.82
C GLY A 140 -3.70 -15.61 -16.95
N GLY A 141 -4.40 -16.34 -17.81
CA GLY A 141 -3.81 -16.97 -18.97
C GLY A 141 -4.81 -16.97 -20.12
N ASP A 142 -4.86 -15.91 -20.90
CA ASP A 142 -5.19 -15.79 -22.32
C ASP A 142 -5.67 -14.36 -22.59
N ALA A 143 -4.73 -13.50 -22.89
CA ALA A 143 -4.90 -12.34 -23.77
C ALA A 143 -3.51 -11.74 -24.09
#